data_d798237631783e349fabb001e5cdf8fb
#
_entry.id   d798237631783e349fabb001e5cdf8fb
#
_cell.length_a   1.000
_cell.length_b   1.000
_cell.length_c   1.000
_cell.angle_alpha   90.00
_cell.angle_beta   90.00
_cell.angle_gamma   90.00
#
_symmetry.space_group_name_H-M   'P 1'
#
loop_
_entity.id
_entity.type
_entity.pdbx_description
1 polymer ?
#
loop_
_entity_poly.entity_id
_entity_poly.type
_entity_poly.pdbx_seq_one_letter_code
_entity_poly.pdbx_strand_id
1 'polypeptide(L)'
;MIIVNYYGIKEVKLYNILLPIWILIFCPTWLWLILIPANYLIDRLVLRWSLGEMPESSTFCRKHTWKICISGFLGDLCGAIVLFSVFVIDALAGDGMQTAPLLDKIEQGIAGDPFSSIAAFLTVAVSVAVAGLVIFFLDRKIFTRAGLAPDQARKSALWIAVITAPYLYFVPSRLLY
;
A
#
# COMPACT_ATOMS: atom_id res chain seq x y z
N MET A 1 34.36 8.99 -39.69
CA MET A 1 32.90 9.29 -39.81
C MET A 1 32.47 9.93 -38.50
N ILE A 2 32.44 11.27 -38.48
CA ILE A 2 32.17 12.07 -37.28
C ILE A 2 30.66 12.20 -37.18
N ILE A 3 30.07 11.53 -36.20
CA ILE A 3 28.66 11.73 -35.85
C ILE A 3 28.64 12.92 -34.89
N VAL A 4 28.19 14.05 -35.39
CA VAL A 4 27.96 15.29 -34.64
C VAL A 4 26.79 15.03 -33.66
N ASN A 5 27.10 15.08 -32.38
CA ASN A 5 26.11 14.99 -31.30
C ASN A 5 25.40 16.36 -31.22
N TYR A 6 24.29 16.49 -31.92
CA TYR A 6 23.43 17.67 -31.88
C TYR A 6 22.31 17.42 -30.87
N TYR A 7 22.19 18.36 -29.96
CA TYR A 7 21.18 18.48 -28.88
C TYR A 7 21.33 17.53 -27.72
N GLY A 8 21.62 18.12 -26.57
CA GLY A 8 21.46 17.53 -25.24
C GLY A 8 19.99 17.20 -24.90
N ILE A 9 19.44 16.29 -25.66
CA ILE A 9 18.25 15.55 -25.24
C ILE A 9 18.77 14.62 -24.18
N LYS A 10 18.52 14.94 -22.87
CA LYS A 10 18.53 13.94 -21.82
C LYS A 10 17.85 12.73 -22.43
N GLU A 11 18.57 11.61 -22.56
CA GLU A 11 17.93 10.35 -22.90
C GLU A 11 16.78 10.20 -21.92
N VAL A 12 15.57 10.43 -22.39
CA VAL A 12 14.38 9.97 -21.70
C VAL A 12 14.53 8.47 -21.76
N LYS A 13 15.18 7.90 -20.75
CA LYS A 13 15.09 6.47 -20.49
C LYS A 13 13.62 6.24 -20.33
N LEU A 14 12.97 5.77 -21.38
CA LEU A 14 11.70 5.08 -21.31
C LEU A 14 11.97 3.88 -20.40
N TYR A 15 11.96 4.15 -19.10
CA TYR A 15 11.72 3.08 -18.17
C TYR A 15 10.41 2.48 -18.66
N ASN A 16 10.47 1.24 -19.14
CA ASN A 16 9.29 0.45 -19.41
C ASN A 16 8.27 0.86 -18.34
N ILE A 17 7.06 1.23 -18.75
CA ILE A 17 6.01 1.68 -17.86
C ILE A 17 5.56 0.45 -17.04
N LEU A 18 6.47 -0.01 -16.19
CA LEU A 18 6.24 -1.00 -15.17
C LEU A 18 5.56 -0.24 -14.05
N LEU A 19 4.22 -0.22 -14.13
CA LEU A 19 3.44 0.44 -13.07
C LEU A 19 3.70 -0.29 -11.77
N PRO A 20 4.25 0.41 -10.74
CA PRO A 20 4.41 -0.19 -9.42
C PRO A 20 3.07 -0.70 -8.90
N ILE A 21 3.08 -1.79 -8.14
CA ILE A 21 1.85 -2.41 -7.61
C ILE A 21 0.97 -1.38 -6.86
N TRP A 22 1.58 -0.48 -6.10
CA TRP A 22 0.83 0.51 -5.33
C TRP A 22 0.05 1.51 -6.21
N ILE A 23 0.43 1.72 -7.48
CA ILE A 23 -0.33 2.56 -8.43
C ILE A 23 -1.63 1.87 -8.84
N LEU A 24 -1.70 0.54 -8.80
CA LEU A 24 -2.93 -0.19 -9.15
C LEU A 24 -4.12 0.21 -8.28
N ILE A 25 -3.88 0.78 -7.10
CA ILE A 25 -4.97 1.26 -6.24
C ILE A 25 -5.67 2.49 -6.83
N PHE A 26 -4.95 3.29 -7.62
CA PHE A 26 -5.51 4.46 -8.31
C PHE A 26 -6.12 4.13 -9.67
N CYS A 27 -5.69 3.02 -10.29
CA CYS A 27 -6.13 2.61 -11.62
C CYS A 27 -6.93 1.31 -11.53
N PRO A 28 -8.26 1.34 -11.54
CA PRO A 28 -9.08 0.14 -11.55
C PRO A 28 -8.85 -0.63 -12.86
N THR A 29 -8.19 -1.77 -12.76
CA THR A 29 -7.91 -2.70 -13.85
C THR A 29 -8.72 -3.98 -13.64
N TRP A 30 -8.68 -4.91 -14.62
CA TRP A 30 -9.30 -6.23 -14.47
C TRP A 30 -8.79 -7.01 -13.24
N LEU A 31 -7.59 -6.69 -12.73
CA LEU A 31 -7.02 -7.27 -11.51
C LEU A 31 -7.90 -7.02 -10.28
N TRP A 32 -8.66 -5.95 -10.24
CA TRP A 32 -9.59 -5.66 -9.13
C TRP A 32 -10.68 -6.73 -8.98
N LEU A 33 -11.05 -7.39 -10.07
CA LEU A 33 -12.00 -8.50 -10.03
C LEU A 33 -11.46 -9.70 -9.24
N ILE A 34 -10.14 -9.83 -9.14
CA ILE A 34 -9.46 -10.87 -8.36
C ILE A 34 -9.09 -10.33 -6.97
N LEU A 35 -8.57 -9.11 -6.90
CA LEU A 35 -8.08 -8.51 -5.64
C LEU A 35 -9.20 -8.30 -4.63
N ILE A 36 -10.37 -7.81 -5.05
CA ILE A 36 -11.49 -7.56 -4.13
C ILE A 36 -11.99 -8.86 -3.47
N PRO A 37 -12.31 -9.94 -4.22
CA PRO A 37 -12.69 -11.21 -3.60
C PRO A 37 -11.58 -11.83 -2.74
N ALA A 38 -10.32 -11.74 -3.18
CA ALA A 38 -9.19 -12.27 -2.44
C ALA A 38 -9.02 -11.53 -1.09
N ASN A 39 -9.04 -10.20 -1.11
CA ASN A 39 -8.97 -9.38 0.10
C ASN A 39 -10.13 -9.67 1.06
N TYR A 40 -11.35 -9.72 0.53
CA TYR A 40 -12.54 -10.09 1.32
C TYR A 40 -12.38 -11.45 2.00
N LEU A 41 -11.84 -12.44 1.28
CA LEU A 41 -11.64 -13.78 1.81
C LEU A 41 -10.57 -13.80 2.91
N ILE A 42 -9.45 -13.11 2.70
CA ILE A 42 -8.37 -12.98 3.67
C ILE A 42 -8.89 -12.28 4.94
N ASP A 43 -9.54 -11.13 4.80
CA ASP A 43 -10.11 -10.38 5.92
C ASP A 43 -11.10 -11.23 6.73
N ARG A 44 -11.94 -12.01 6.03
CA ARG A 44 -12.89 -12.90 6.67
C ARG A 44 -12.21 -14.02 7.46
N LEU A 45 -11.16 -14.60 6.90
CA LEU A 45 -10.39 -15.66 7.58
C LEU A 45 -9.67 -15.11 8.81
N VAL A 46 -8.99 -13.98 8.66
CA VAL A 46 -8.27 -13.33 9.77
C VAL A 46 -9.24 -12.89 10.87
N LEU A 47 -10.37 -12.29 10.50
CA LEU A 47 -11.39 -11.90 11.47
C LEU A 47 -11.91 -13.13 12.22
N ARG A 48 -12.28 -14.19 11.52
CA ARG A 48 -12.77 -15.41 12.15
C ARG A 48 -11.74 -16.02 13.10
N TRP A 49 -10.49 -16.04 12.69
CA TRP A 49 -9.39 -16.53 13.52
C TRP A 49 -9.20 -15.65 14.77
N SER A 50 -9.27 -14.33 14.63
CA SER A 50 -9.09 -13.39 15.74
C SER A 50 -10.23 -13.43 16.77
N LEU A 51 -11.45 -13.80 16.36
CA LEU A 51 -12.61 -13.96 17.23
C LEU A 51 -12.62 -15.29 18.00
N GLY A 52 -11.88 -16.29 17.52
CA GLY A 52 -11.79 -17.61 18.17
C GLY A 52 -13.15 -18.32 18.27
N GLU A 53 -13.40 -18.95 19.41
CA GLU A 53 -14.61 -19.74 19.70
C GLU A 53 -15.83 -18.89 20.12
N MET A 54 -15.85 -17.62 19.79
CA MET A 54 -16.98 -16.76 20.17
C MET A 54 -18.29 -17.28 19.56
N PRO A 55 -19.35 -17.49 20.38
CA PRO A 55 -20.67 -17.80 19.87
C PRO A 55 -21.06 -16.75 18.81
N GLU A 56 -21.66 -17.18 17.71
CA GLU A 56 -22.06 -16.30 16.60
C GLU A 56 -20.92 -15.67 15.76
N SER A 57 -19.66 -16.09 15.92
CA SER A 57 -18.53 -15.57 15.13
C SER A 57 -18.80 -15.60 13.62
N SER A 58 -19.48 -16.62 13.12
CA SER A 58 -19.85 -16.76 11.71
C SER A 58 -20.82 -15.68 11.23
N THR A 59 -21.84 -15.37 12.03
CA THR A 59 -22.83 -14.32 11.74
C THR A 59 -22.19 -12.95 11.81
N PHE A 60 -21.34 -12.73 12.80
CA PHE A 60 -20.57 -11.50 12.96
C PHE A 60 -19.66 -11.27 11.75
N CYS A 61 -18.87 -12.28 11.34
CA CYS A 61 -18.01 -12.19 10.17
C CYS A 61 -18.80 -11.85 8.91
N ARG A 62 -19.93 -12.55 8.65
CA ARG A 62 -20.75 -12.27 7.46
C ARG A 62 -21.25 -10.83 7.38
N LYS A 63 -21.59 -10.25 8.55
CA LYS A 63 -22.14 -8.89 8.64
C LYS A 63 -21.08 -7.81 8.55
N HIS A 64 -19.84 -8.06 8.99
CA HIS A 64 -18.85 -7.02 9.17
C HIS A 64 -17.64 -7.12 8.24
N THR A 65 -17.34 -8.28 7.62
CA THR A 65 -16.15 -8.45 6.75
C THR A 65 -16.11 -7.44 5.62
N TRP A 66 -17.22 -7.11 4.98
CA TRP A 66 -17.21 -6.15 3.88
C TRP A 66 -16.81 -4.74 4.32
N LYS A 67 -17.13 -4.34 5.56
CA LYS A 67 -16.70 -3.06 6.14
C LYS A 67 -15.21 -3.04 6.41
N ILE A 68 -14.67 -4.17 6.84
CA ILE A 68 -13.23 -4.38 7.06
C ILE A 68 -12.49 -4.32 5.73
N CYS A 69 -13.01 -4.98 4.71
CA CYS A 69 -12.46 -4.93 3.37
C CYS A 69 -12.39 -3.48 2.82
N ILE A 70 -13.43 -2.68 3.04
CA ILE A 70 -13.39 -1.25 2.68
C ILE A 70 -12.35 -0.51 3.51
N SER A 71 -12.23 -0.78 4.82
CA SER A 71 -11.20 -0.13 5.66
C SER A 71 -9.79 -0.51 5.21
N GLY A 72 -9.59 -1.75 4.76
CA GLY A 72 -8.35 -2.21 4.13
C GLY A 72 -7.99 -1.36 2.91
N PHE A 73 -8.91 -1.24 1.94
CA PHE A 73 -8.68 -0.40 0.77
C PHE A 73 -8.44 1.08 1.09
N LEU A 74 -9.11 1.63 2.11
CA LEU A 74 -8.84 3.00 2.56
C LEU A 74 -7.45 3.12 3.18
N GLY A 75 -7.00 2.13 3.93
CA GLY A 75 -5.64 2.06 4.46
C GLY A 75 -4.61 2.01 3.34
N ASP A 76 -4.80 1.11 2.38
CA ASP A 76 -3.92 0.98 1.21
C ASP A 76 -3.87 2.29 0.41
N LEU A 77 -5.00 2.94 0.21
CA LEU A 77 -5.06 4.25 -0.45
C LEU A 77 -4.25 5.31 0.31
N CYS A 78 -4.35 5.35 1.64
CA CYS A 78 -3.56 6.27 2.46
C CYS A 78 -2.05 5.98 2.33
N GLY A 79 -1.66 4.70 2.34
CA GLY A 79 -0.28 4.29 2.10
C GLY A 79 0.20 4.70 0.70
N ALA A 80 -0.60 4.46 -0.33
CA ALA A 80 -0.28 4.85 -1.70
C ALA A 80 -0.14 6.38 -1.87
N ILE A 81 -0.95 7.17 -1.15
CA ILE A 81 -0.81 8.64 -1.12
C ILE A 81 0.53 9.05 -0.52
N VAL A 82 1.02 8.37 0.52
CA VAL A 82 2.36 8.63 1.08
C VAL A 82 3.44 8.40 0.03
N LEU A 83 3.38 7.31 -0.72
CA LEU A 83 4.34 7.04 -1.80
C LEU A 83 4.21 8.06 -2.93
N PHE A 84 2.98 8.39 -3.33
CA PHE A 84 2.73 9.38 -4.37
C PHE A 84 3.21 10.78 -4.00
N SER A 85 3.17 11.14 -2.71
CA SER A 85 3.63 12.45 -2.23
C SER A 85 5.12 12.69 -2.51
N VAL A 86 5.95 11.64 -2.57
CA VAL A 86 7.37 11.75 -2.92
C VAL A 86 7.52 12.30 -4.34
N PHE A 87 6.77 11.75 -5.29
CA PHE A 87 6.79 12.22 -6.69
C PHE A 87 6.28 13.66 -6.83
N VAL A 88 5.29 14.03 -6.03
CA VAL A 88 4.80 15.42 -6.01
C VAL A 88 5.86 16.36 -5.44
N ILE A 89 6.53 15.96 -4.37
CA ILE A 89 7.59 16.77 -3.74
C ILE A 89 8.76 16.95 -4.72
N ASP A 90 9.17 15.89 -5.40
CA ASP A 90 10.25 15.97 -6.40
C ASP A 90 9.88 16.90 -7.56
N ALA A 91 8.68 16.75 -8.11
CA ALA A 91 8.16 17.59 -9.17
C ALA A 91 8.09 19.08 -8.78
N LEU A 92 7.82 19.38 -7.50
CA LEU A 92 7.76 20.75 -6.98
C LEU A 92 9.14 21.31 -6.61
N ALA A 93 10.07 20.45 -6.22
CA ALA A 93 11.42 20.86 -5.82
C ALA A 93 12.26 21.41 -6.99
N GLY A 94 12.04 20.88 -8.20
CA GLY A 94 12.77 21.28 -9.41
C GLY A 94 14.26 20.91 -9.38
N ASP A 95 14.93 21.07 -10.52
CA ASP A 95 16.33 20.65 -10.73
C ASP A 95 17.38 21.41 -9.88
N GLY A 96 16.99 22.44 -9.13
CA GLY A 96 17.90 23.32 -8.38
C GLY A 96 18.06 22.97 -6.89
N MET A 97 17.33 21.99 -6.37
CA MET A 97 17.35 21.67 -4.94
C MET A 97 18.47 20.67 -4.61
N GLN A 98 19.24 20.93 -3.54
CA GLN A 98 20.34 20.05 -3.10
C GLN A 98 19.88 18.64 -2.73
N THR A 99 18.58 18.44 -2.50
CA THR A 99 17.96 17.15 -2.16
C THR A 99 17.55 16.33 -3.39
N ALA A 100 17.60 16.90 -4.59
CA ALA A 100 17.19 16.23 -5.84
C ALA A 100 17.84 14.83 -6.01
N PRO A 101 19.17 14.65 -5.79
CA PRO A 101 19.77 13.32 -5.95
C PRO A 101 19.28 12.26 -4.97
N LEU A 102 18.80 12.67 -3.79
CA LEU A 102 18.22 11.76 -2.80
C LEU A 102 16.78 11.40 -3.19
N LEU A 103 16.00 12.40 -3.62
CA LEU A 103 14.63 12.19 -4.08
C LEU A 103 14.60 11.27 -5.30
N ASP A 104 15.46 11.51 -6.29
CA ASP A 104 15.63 10.64 -7.48
C ASP A 104 15.86 9.17 -7.09
N LYS A 105 16.74 8.92 -6.10
CA LYS A 105 17.00 7.55 -5.61
C LYS A 105 15.79 6.93 -4.92
N ILE A 106 15.05 7.72 -4.15
CA ILE A 106 13.83 7.25 -3.48
C ILE A 106 12.78 6.91 -4.54
N GLU A 107 12.56 7.79 -5.51
CA GLU A 107 11.59 7.57 -6.58
C GLU A 107 11.90 6.32 -7.42
N GLN A 108 13.16 6.18 -7.85
CA GLN A 108 13.59 4.99 -8.58
C GLN A 108 13.38 3.71 -7.78
N GLY A 109 13.63 3.77 -6.47
CA GLY A 109 13.39 2.66 -5.58
C GLY A 109 11.90 2.34 -5.42
N ILE A 110 11.07 3.34 -5.17
CA ILE A 110 9.60 3.17 -5.02
C ILE A 110 8.98 2.67 -6.34
N ALA A 111 9.46 3.16 -7.49
CA ALA A 111 8.95 2.76 -8.79
C ALA A 111 9.44 1.37 -9.23
N GLY A 112 10.67 0.99 -8.88
CA GLY A 112 11.33 -0.21 -9.37
C GLY A 112 11.57 -1.28 -8.32
N ASP A 113 12.53 -1.05 -7.46
CA ASP A 113 12.97 -1.99 -6.42
C ASP A 113 13.15 -1.26 -5.08
N PRO A 114 12.21 -1.41 -4.14
CA PRO A 114 12.30 -0.79 -2.82
C PRO A 114 13.57 -1.14 -2.04
N PHE A 115 14.21 -2.26 -2.35
CA PHE A 115 15.45 -2.68 -1.71
C PHE A 115 16.71 -2.10 -2.34
N SER A 116 16.58 -1.31 -3.41
CA SER A 116 17.71 -0.67 -4.11
C SER A 116 18.42 0.40 -3.24
N SER A 117 17.72 1.01 -2.28
CA SER A 117 18.28 1.97 -1.34
C SER A 117 17.59 1.93 0.01
N ILE A 118 18.34 2.24 1.08
CA ILE A 118 17.79 2.32 2.45
C ILE A 118 16.68 3.38 2.52
N ALA A 119 16.84 4.50 1.82
CA ALA A 119 15.86 5.58 1.83
C ALA A 119 14.55 5.13 1.17
N ALA A 120 14.59 4.45 0.02
CA ALA A 120 13.40 3.90 -0.62
C ALA A 120 12.72 2.85 0.28
N PHE A 121 13.51 1.92 0.86
CA PHE A 121 12.99 0.92 1.78
C PHE A 121 12.25 1.56 2.97
N LEU A 122 12.86 2.55 3.62
CA LEU A 122 12.25 3.25 4.76
C LEU A 122 10.98 3.99 4.34
N THR A 123 10.96 4.61 3.18
CA THR A 123 9.78 5.32 2.67
C THR A 123 8.62 4.34 2.44
N VAL A 124 8.89 3.19 1.82
CA VAL A 124 7.87 2.14 1.66
C VAL A 124 7.44 1.58 3.02
N ALA A 125 8.36 1.36 3.97
CA ALA A 125 8.03 0.91 5.32
C ALA A 125 7.13 1.89 6.06
N VAL A 126 7.39 3.20 5.95
CA VAL A 126 6.52 4.25 6.52
C VAL A 126 5.14 4.21 5.86
N SER A 127 5.07 4.07 4.55
CA SER A 127 3.80 3.95 3.81
C SER A 127 2.97 2.76 4.30
N VAL A 128 3.58 1.58 4.43
CA VAL A 128 2.91 0.37 4.96
C VAL A 128 2.48 0.56 6.41
N ALA A 129 3.30 1.20 7.24
CA ALA A 129 2.96 1.51 8.62
C ALA A 129 1.75 2.47 8.71
N VAL A 130 1.71 3.51 7.89
CA VAL A 130 0.57 4.45 7.81
C VAL A 130 -0.69 3.70 7.39
N ALA A 131 -0.64 2.87 6.36
CA ALA A 131 -1.76 2.03 5.93
C ALA A 131 -2.26 1.15 7.08
N GLY A 132 -1.37 0.42 7.75
CA GLY A 132 -1.70 -0.45 8.88
C GLY A 132 -2.33 0.31 10.05
N LEU A 133 -1.84 1.51 10.37
CA LEU A 133 -2.45 2.36 11.40
C LEU A 133 -3.87 2.79 11.03
N VAL A 134 -4.10 3.18 9.78
CA VAL A 134 -5.44 3.55 9.29
C VAL A 134 -6.39 2.36 9.41
N ILE A 135 -5.99 1.19 8.93
CA ILE A 135 -6.76 -0.07 9.05
C ILE A 135 -7.08 -0.34 10.53
N PHE A 136 -6.08 -0.29 11.41
CA PHE A 136 -6.27 -0.54 12.83
C PHE A 136 -7.31 0.38 13.46
N PHE A 137 -7.23 1.69 13.24
CA PHE A 137 -8.16 2.63 13.84
C PHE A 137 -9.57 2.51 13.28
N LEU A 138 -9.71 2.27 11.97
CA LEU A 138 -11.02 2.09 11.34
C LEU A 138 -11.68 0.80 11.82
N ASP A 139 -10.96 -0.32 11.81
CA ASP A 139 -11.50 -1.61 12.23
C ASP A 139 -11.82 -1.65 13.71
N ARG A 140 -10.96 -1.09 14.57
CA ARG A 140 -11.26 -0.93 15.98
C ARG A 140 -12.58 -0.19 16.19
N LYS A 141 -12.81 0.89 15.45
CA LYS A 141 -14.06 1.68 15.50
C LYS A 141 -15.26 0.86 15.01
N ILE A 142 -15.09 0.08 13.94
CA ILE A 142 -16.13 -0.82 13.41
C ILE A 142 -16.51 -1.86 14.46
N PHE A 143 -15.53 -2.52 15.10
CA PHE A 143 -15.76 -3.59 16.08
C PHE A 143 -16.38 -3.06 17.36
N THR A 144 -15.92 -1.94 17.87
CA THR A 144 -16.51 -1.31 19.07
C THR A 144 -17.97 -0.93 18.81
N ARG A 145 -18.29 -0.39 17.63
CA ARG A 145 -19.67 -0.08 17.25
C ARG A 145 -20.52 -1.32 16.99
N ALA A 146 -19.90 -2.43 16.66
CA ALA A 146 -20.56 -3.72 16.47
C ALA A 146 -20.84 -4.46 17.80
N GLY A 147 -20.42 -3.90 18.95
CA GLY A 147 -20.68 -4.44 20.27
C GLY A 147 -19.62 -5.40 20.81
N LEU A 148 -18.43 -5.50 20.16
CA LEU A 148 -17.32 -6.25 20.75
C LEU A 148 -16.79 -5.55 22.01
N ALA A 149 -16.38 -6.36 23.00
CA ALA A 149 -15.65 -5.85 24.15
C ALA A 149 -14.38 -5.06 23.69
N PRO A 150 -14.01 -3.95 24.36
CA PRO A 150 -12.93 -3.07 23.92
C PRO A 150 -11.60 -3.80 23.69
N ASP A 151 -11.26 -4.76 24.54
CA ASP A 151 -10.03 -5.55 24.42
C ASP A 151 -10.07 -6.48 23.21
N GLN A 152 -11.20 -7.14 22.98
CA GLN A 152 -11.39 -8.00 21.81
C GLN A 152 -11.39 -7.18 20.52
N ALA A 153 -12.06 -6.03 20.50
CA ALA A 153 -12.08 -5.11 19.38
C ALA A 153 -10.65 -4.63 19.01
N ARG A 154 -9.86 -4.27 20.03
CA ARG A 154 -8.45 -3.87 19.85
C ARG A 154 -7.60 -5.01 19.31
N LYS A 155 -7.73 -6.21 19.91
CA LYS A 155 -6.96 -7.40 19.49
C LYS A 155 -7.28 -7.79 18.05
N SER A 156 -8.56 -7.86 17.68
CA SER A 156 -8.98 -8.25 16.33
C SER A 156 -8.55 -7.21 15.31
N ALA A 157 -8.69 -5.91 15.59
CA ALA A 157 -8.23 -4.84 14.72
C ALA A 157 -6.71 -4.89 14.51
N LEU A 158 -5.92 -5.19 15.56
CA LEU A 158 -4.48 -5.32 15.45
C LEU A 158 -4.08 -6.49 14.55
N TRP A 159 -4.70 -7.66 14.72
CA TRP A 159 -4.43 -8.82 13.86
C TRP A 159 -4.73 -8.54 12.40
N ILE A 160 -5.88 -7.91 12.11
CA ILE A 160 -6.22 -7.55 10.73
C ILE A 160 -5.19 -6.56 10.20
N ALA A 161 -4.94 -5.45 10.88
CA ALA A 161 -3.99 -4.44 10.43
C ALA A 161 -2.58 -5.00 10.17
N VAL A 162 -2.11 -5.94 11.01
CA VAL A 162 -0.79 -6.56 10.83
C VAL A 162 -0.77 -7.56 9.68
N ILE A 163 -1.81 -8.36 9.50
CA ILE A 163 -1.81 -9.42 8.49
C ILE A 163 -2.17 -8.86 7.10
N THR A 164 -3.05 -7.86 7.04
CA THR A 164 -3.58 -7.33 5.78
C THR A 164 -2.97 -6.00 5.35
N ALA A 165 -1.94 -5.50 6.06
CA ALA A 165 -1.18 -4.33 5.60
C ALA A 165 -0.61 -4.57 4.18
N PRO A 166 -0.44 -3.50 3.38
CA PRO A 166 -0.06 -3.64 1.96
C PRO A 166 1.42 -4.00 1.77
N TYR A 167 1.84 -5.17 2.25
CA TYR A 167 3.21 -5.68 2.08
C TYR A 167 3.61 -5.84 0.61
N LEU A 168 2.64 -5.91 -0.29
CA LEU A 168 2.86 -5.92 -1.74
C LEU A 168 3.62 -4.68 -2.24
N TYR A 169 3.63 -3.58 -1.48
CA TYR A 169 4.42 -2.39 -1.82
C TYR A 169 5.93 -2.64 -1.79
N PHE A 170 6.38 -3.68 -1.07
CA PHE A 170 7.78 -4.11 -1.08
C PHE A 170 8.14 -4.99 -2.29
N VAL A 171 7.17 -5.43 -3.08
CA VAL A 171 7.45 -6.31 -4.23
C VAL A 171 8.09 -5.51 -5.35
N PRO A 172 9.33 -5.85 -5.77
CA PRO A 172 9.96 -5.17 -6.88
C PRO A 172 9.17 -5.31 -8.17
N SER A 173 8.97 -4.22 -8.89
CA SER A 173 8.18 -4.20 -10.14
C SER A 173 8.73 -5.16 -11.19
N ARG A 174 10.04 -5.39 -11.21
CA ARG A 174 10.71 -6.37 -12.10
C ARG A 174 10.25 -7.84 -11.93
N LEU A 175 9.58 -8.17 -10.81
CA LEU A 175 9.07 -9.53 -10.58
C LEU A 175 7.68 -9.74 -11.18
N LEU A 176 7.06 -8.68 -11.66
CA LEU A 176 5.70 -8.70 -12.20
C LEU A 176 5.65 -8.74 -13.72
N TYR A 177 6.80 -8.45 -14.36
CA TYR A 177 6.88 -8.31 -15.81
C TYR A 177 8.15 -8.98 -16.35
#